data_7313f4dcc374b3d7c775ada30e35f859
#
_entry.id   7313f4dcc374b3d7c775ada30e35f859
#
_cell.length_a   1.000
_cell.length_b   1.000
_cell.length_c   1.000
_cell.angle_alpha   90.00
_cell.angle_beta   90.00
_cell.angle_gamma   90.00
#
_symmetry.space_group_name_H-M   'P 1'
#
loop_
_entity.id
_entity.type
_entity.pdbx_description
1 polymer ?
#
loop_
_entity_poly.entity_id
_entity_poly.type
_entity_poly.pdbx_seq_one_letter_code
_entity_poly.pdbx_strand_id
1 'polypeptide(L)'
;EKAKQLLTQDKVAVVFGCWTSVSRKSVLPVFEQNNGLLFYPVQYEGEELSKNVFYTGAAPNQQAIPAVEYLMSKDGGSAKRFVLLGTDYVYPRTTNKILRAYLKSKGVKDSDIDEKYTPFGHSDYQTIVADIKKFSQGGKTAVISTINGDSNVPFYKELGNAGLKAKDVPVVAFSVGEEELRGVDTKPLVGHLAAWNYFMSIKNPENTAFIKKWSDYAKAKNIAGHKDKPLTND
;
A
#
# COMPACT_ATOMS: atom_id res chain seq x y z
N GLU A 1 -22.76 -10.57 -2.81
CA GLU A 1 -23.92 -10.43 -3.71
C GLU A 1 -23.45 -10.23 -5.15
N LYS A 2 -22.72 -9.15 -5.49
CA LYS A 2 -22.26 -8.85 -6.86
C LYS A 2 -21.39 -9.94 -7.48
N ALA A 3 -20.45 -10.53 -6.75
CA ALA A 3 -19.65 -11.65 -7.24
C ALA A 3 -20.51 -12.85 -7.67
N LYS A 4 -21.53 -13.18 -6.88
CA LYS A 4 -22.47 -14.25 -7.23
C LYS A 4 -23.26 -13.91 -8.49
N GLN A 5 -23.77 -12.69 -8.61
CA GLN A 5 -24.47 -12.23 -9.81
C GLN A 5 -23.60 -12.40 -11.05
N LEU A 6 -22.37 -11.87 -11.03
CA LEU A 6 -21.43 -11.97 -12.16
C LEU A 6 -21.20 -13.42 -12.62
N LEU A 7 -21.05 -14.35 -11.67
CA LEU A 7 -20.76 -15.76 -12.01
C LEU A 7 -22.00 -16.55 -12.42
N THR A 8 -23.17 -16.34 -11.77
CA THR A 8 -24.35 -17.20 -11.95
C THR A 8 -25.40 -16.63 -12.89
N GLN A 9 -25.52 -15.31 -12.99
CA GLN A 9 -26.50 -14.63 -13.84
C GLN A 9 -25.84 -14.10 -15.10
N ASP A 10 -24.81 -13.28 -14.96
CA ASP A 10 -24.12 -12.64 -16.08
C ASP A 10 -23.13 -13.60 -16.78
N LYS A 11 -22.79 -14.73 -16.12
CA LYS A 11 -21.95 -15.83 -16.62
C LYS A 11 -20.62 -15.33 -17.22
N VAL A 12 -19.99 -14.38 -16.54
CA VAL A 12 -18.70 -13.84 -16.98
C VAL A 12 -17.62 -14.93 -16.92
N ALA A 13 -16.69 -14.90 -17.87
CA ALA A 13 -15.59 -15.86 -17.94
C ALA A 13 -14.55 -15.63 -16.81
N VAL A 14 -14.37 -14.38 -16.39
CA VAL A 14 -13.35 -13.98 -15.43
C VAL A 14 -13.75 -12.65 -14.78
N VAL A 15 -13.28 -12.42 -13.56
CA VAL A 15 -13.41 -11.14 -12.86
C VAL A 15 -12.02 -10.61 -12.54
N PHE A 16 -11.76 -9.35 -12.85
CA PHE A 16 -10.63 -8.59 -12.35
C PHE A 16 -11.13 -7.69 -11.23
N GLY A 17 -10.58 -7.81 -10.04
CA GLY A 17 -11.11 -6.98 -8.98
C GLY A 17 -10.77 -7.41 -7.58
N CYS A 18 -11.52 -6.81 -6.71
CA CYS A 18 -11.29 -6.54 -5.31
C CYS A 18 -10.09 -5.61 -5.09
N TRP A 19 -10.27 -4.64 -4.22
CA TRP A 19 -9.22 -3.74 -3.82
C TRP A 19 -8.59 -4.16 -2.48
N THR A 20 -9.40 -4.39 -1.46
CA THR A 20 -8.90 -4.77 -0.14
C THR A 20 -8.81 -6.29 0.03
N SER A 21 -7.86 -6.75 0.86
CA SER A 21 -7.78 -8.16 1.24
C SER A 21 -9.05 -8.66 1.94
N VAL A 22 -9.74 -7.80 2.69
CA VAL A 22 -11.02 -8.18 3.33
C VAL A 22 -12.12 -8.42 2.28
N SER A 23 -12.20 -7.61 1.23
CA SER A 23 -13.17 -7.83 0.15
C SER A 23 -12.83 -9.10 -0.65
N ARG A 24 -11.55 -9.34 -0.97
CA ARG A 24 -11.11 -10.58 -1.63
C ARG A 24 -11.49 -11.81 -0.81
N LYS A 25 -11.17 -11.83 0.48
CA LYS A 25 -11.50 -12.96 1.37
C LYS A 25 -13.02 -13.17 1.49
N SER A 26 -13.80 -12.11 1.44
CA SER A 26 -15.27 -12.20 1.49
C SER A 26 -15.89 -12.81 0.22
N VAL A 27 -15.28 -12.58 -0.96
CA VAL A 27 -15.79 -13.13 -2.21
C VAL A 27 -15.17 -14.49 -2.56
N LEU A 28 -14.03 -14.85 -1.98
CA LEU A 28 -13.32 -16.09 -2.27
C LEU A 28 -14.20 -17.34 -2.23
N PRO A 29 -15.04 -17.57 -1.19
CA PRO A 29 -15.93 -18.74 -1.16
C PRO A 29 -16.90 -18.77 -2.32
N VAL A 30 -17.35 -17.60 -2.80
CA VAL A 30 -18.28 -17.51 -3.95
C VAL A 30 -17.59 -17.95 -5.25
N PHE A 31 -16.33 -17.56 -5.46
CA PHE A 31 -15.54 -18.00 -6.61
C PHE A 31 -15.26 -19.51 -6.57
N GLU A 32 -14.89 -20.03 -5.40
CA GLU A 32 -14.61 -21.45 -5.22
C GLU A 32 -15.87 -22.32 -5.44
N GLN A 33 -16.99 -21.96 -4.86
CA GLN A 33 -18.27 -22.67 -4.99
C GLN A 33 -18.82 -22.70 -6.42
N ASN A 34 -18.57 -21.65 -7.19
CA ASN A 34 -19.06 -21.53 -8.57
C ASN A 34 -17.96 -21.79 -9.62
N ASN A 35 -16.80 -22.28 -9.20
CA ASN A 35 -15.63 -22.53 -10.06
C ASN A 35 -15.30 -21.33 -10.97
N GLY A 36 -15.48 -20.11 -10.44
CA GLY A 36 -15.16 -18.88 -11.14
C GLY A 36 -13.67 -18.53 -11.04
N LEU A 37 -13.22 -17.61 -11.88
CA LEU A 37 -11.84 -17.10 -11.87
C LEU A 37 -11.79 -15.65 -11.44
N LEU A 38 -10.94 -15.35 -10.44
CA LEU A 38 -10.64 -14.01 -9.96
C LEU A 38 -9.17 -13.67 -10.24
N PHE A 39 -8.92 -12.57 -10.92
CA PHE A 39 -7.60 -11.95 -10.98
C PHE A 39 -7.55 -10.79 -9.98
N TYR A 40 -6.73 -10.94 -8.95
CA TYR A 40 -6.55 -9.95 -7.89
C TYR A 40 -5.25 -9.16 -8.13
N PRO A 41 -5.34 -7.88 -8.60
CA PRO A 41 -4.18 -7.14 -9.08
C PRO A 41 -3.45 -6.33 -8.01
N VAL A 42 -4.04 -6.14 -6.83
CA VAL A 42 -3.49 -5.29 -5.77
C VAL A 42 -2.49 -6.07 -4.92
N GLN A 43 -1.50 -5.39 -4.34
CA GLN A 43 -0.61 -6.00 -3.35
C GLN A 43 -1.40 -6.59 -2.18
N TYR A 44 -0.87 -7.62 -1.56
CA TYR A 44 -1.56 -8.31 -0.48
C TYR A 44 -0.56 -8.93 0.51
N GLU A 45 -1.09 -9.42 1.62
CA GLU A 45 -0.31 -10.03 2.71
C GLU A 45 0.28 -11.40 2.39
N GLY A 46 -0.06 -12.00 1.25
CA GLY A 46 0.25 -13.40 1.00
C GLY A 46 -0.58 -14.34 1.88
N GLU A 47 -0.03 -15.49 2.25
CA GLU A 47 -0.63 -16.47 3.18
C GLU A 47 -2.04 -16.95 2.77
N GLU A 48 -2.34 -16.93 1.48
CA GLU A 48 -3.58 -17.41 0.90
C GLU A 48 -3.28 -18.15 -0.42
N LEU A 49 -3.93 -19.29 -0.62
CA LEU A 49 -3.83 -20.07 -1.83
C LEU A 49 -5.23 -20.53 -2.25
N SER A 50 -5.62 -20.23 -3.48
CA SER A 50 -6.82 -20.78 -4.09
C SER A 50 -6.59 -21.05 -5.57
N LYS A 51 -7.10 -22.19 -6.07
CA LYS A 51 -7.08 -22.51 -7.51
C LYS A 51 -7.97 -21.59 -8.34
N ASN A 52 -8.83 -20.80 -7.69
CA ASN A 52 -9.77 -19.89 -8.31
C ASN A 52 -9.28 -18.44 -8.33
N VAL A 53 -8.09 -18.15 -7.76
CA VAL A 53 -7.55 -16.79 -7.69
C VAL A 53 -6.14 -16.73 -8.26
N PHE A 54 -5.94 -15.82 -9.20
CA PHE A 54 -4.63 -15.41 -9.68
C PHE A 54 -4.21 -14.14 -8.94
N TYR A 55 -3.23 -14.27 -8.05
CA TYR A 55 -2.67 -13.16 -7.27
C TYR A 55 -1.59 -12.48 -8.12
N THR A 56 -1.95 -11.41 -8.80
CA THR A 56 -1.06 -10.69 -9.72
C THR A 56 -0.40 -9.45 -9.09
N GLY A 57 -0.85 -9.05 -7.90
CA GLY A 57 -0.21 -8.03 -7.10
C GLY A 57 0.97 -8.57 -6.27
N ALA A 58 1.79 -7.66 -5.74
CA ALA A 58 2.98 -8.01 -4.99
C ALA A 58 2.65 -8.66 -3.63
N ALA A 59 3.35 -9.73 -3.30
CA ALA A 59 3.39 -10.30 -1.96
C ALA A 59 4.48 -9.62 -1.11
N PRO A 60 4.52 -9.81 0.23
CA PRO A 60 5.47 -9.11 1.11
C PRO A 60 6.94 -9.31 0.77
N ASN A 61 7.32 -10.47 0.22
CA ASN A 61 8.68 -10.73 -0.24
C ASN A 61 9.05 -9.98 -1.53
N GLN A 62 8.07 -9.42 -2.22
CA GLN A 62 8.26 -8.64 -3.45
C GLN A 62 8.15 -7.12 -3.21
N GLN A 63 7.58 -6.69 -2.10
CA GLN A 63 7.33 -5.29 -1.78
C GLN A 63 7.84 -4.91 -0.38
N ALA A 64 7.22 -5.43 0.66
CA ALA A 64 7.42 -4.96 2.03
C ALA A 64 8.81 -5.31 2.57
N ILE A 65 9.27 -6.53 2.37
CA ILE A 65 10.60 -6.97 2.84
C ILE A 65 11.74 -6.22 2.14
N PRO A 66 11.79 -6.12 0.79
CA PRO A 66 12.82 -5.34 0.12
C PRO A 66 12.85 -3.85 0.53
N ALA A 67 11.67 -3.25 0.75
CA ALA A 67 11.59 -1.86 1.21
C ALA A 67 12.18 -1.68 2.61
N VAL A 68 11.93 -2.61 3.52
CA VAL A 68 12.53 -2.61 4.87
C VAL A 68 14.04 -2.86 4.80
N GLU A 69 14.51 -3.78 3.95
CA GLU A 69 15.93 -4.01 3.73
C GLU A 69 16.65 -2.74 3.24
N TYR A 70 16.01 -2.02 2.30
CA TYR A 70 16.55 -0.75 1.85
C TYR A 70 16.70 0.25 3.01
N LEU A 71 15.65 0.43 3.84
CA LEU A 71 15.70 1.34 4.99
C LEU A 71 16.76 0.94 6.03
N MET A 72 17.06 -0.35 6.16
CA MET A 72 18.12 -0.86 7.03
C MET A 72 19.53 -0.64 6.43
N SER A 73 19.63 -0.50 5.11
CA SER A 73 20.90 -0.29 4.41
C SER A 73 21.47 1.11 4.68
N LYS A 74 22.75 1.29 4.34
CA LYS A 74 23.42 2.60 4.45
C LYS A 74 22.72 3.67 3.59
N ASP A 75 22.33 3.31 2.39
CA ASP A 75 21.68 4.23 1.43
C ASP A 75 20.25 4.58 1.84
N GLY A 76 19.55 3.68 2.52
CA GLY A 76 18.21 3.89 3.09
C GLY A 76 18.19 4.54 4.47
N GLY A 77 19.35 4.95 5.01
CA GLY A 77 19.44 5.69 6.28
C GLY A 77 19.86 4.85 7.48
N SER A 78 20.10 3.55 7.32
CA SER A 78 20.56 2.64 8.40
C SER A 78 19.58 2.58 9.58
N ALA A 79 18.29 2.48 9.32
CA ALA A 79 17.25 2.38 10.36
C ALA A 79 17.50 1.17 11.26
N LYS A 80 17.29 1.37 12.56
CA LYS A 80 17.42 0.35 13.62
C LYS A 80 16.12 0.19 14.43
N ARG A 81 15.23 1.15 14.31
CA ARG A 81 13.94 1.20 14.99
C ARG A 81 12.84 1.40 13.97
N PHE A 82 11.71 0.76 14.18
CA PHE A 82 10.63 0.72 13.19
C PHE A 82 9.27 0.98 13.83
N VAL A 83 8.50 1.86 13.22
CA VAL A 83 7.08 2.02 13.52
C VAL A 83 6.29 1.37 12.38
N LEU A 84 5.52 0.34 12.70
CA LEU A 84 4.63 -0.35 11.77
C LEU A 84 3.23 0.23 11.93
N LEU A 85 2.85 1.15 11.03
CA LEU A 85 1.59 1.88 11.11
C LEU A 85 0.66 1.44 9.98
N GLY A 86 -0.53 0.96 10.30
CA GLY A 86 -1.46 0.46 9.28
C GLY A 86 -2.93 0.72 9.55
N THR A 87 -3.74 0.56 8.52
CA THR A 87 -5.19 0.48 8.65
C THR A 87 -5.57 -0.83 9.34
N ASP A 88 -6.57 -0.80 10.22
CA ASP A 88 -6.93 -1.97 11.05
C ASP A 88 -7.78 -2.99 10.30
N TYR A 89 -7.12 -3.83 9.48
CA TYR A 89 -7.73 -5.00 8.85
C TYR A 89 -6.67 -6.04 8.45
N VAL A 90 -7.08 -7.13 7.79
CA VAL A 90 -6.23 -8.30 7.56
C VAL A 90 -4.91 -8.00 6.86
N TYR A 91 -4.89 -7.15 5.80
CA TYR A 91 -3.66 -6.87 5.06
C TYR A 91 -2.58 -6.21 5.94
N PRO A 92 -2.82 -5.06 6.61
CA PRO A 92 -1.80 -4.46 7.46
C PRO A 92 -1.41 -5.34 8.64
N ARG A 93 -2.39 -5.97 9.29
CA ARG A 93 -2.14 -6.85 10.44
C ARG A 93 -1.21 -8.01 10.08
N THR A 94 -1.48 -8.69 8.97
CA THR A 94 -0.66 -9.82 8.54
C THR A 94 0.69 -9.37 7.98
N THR A 95 0.72 -8.31 7.18
CA THR A 95 1.98 -7.74 6.67
C THR A 95 2.89 -7.29 7.82
N ASN A 96 2.36 -6.59 8.82
CA ASN A 96 3.15 -6.15 9.97
C ASN A 96 3.64 -7.33 10.83
N LYS A 97 2.84 -8.39 10.98
CA LYS A 97 3.28 -9.65 11.61
C LYS A 97 4.49 -10.26 10.89
N ILE A 98 4.44 -10.31 9.56
CA ILE A 98 5.54 -10.80 8.72
C ILE A 98 6.77 -9.89 8.88
N LEU A 99 6.59 -8.58 8.81
CA LEU A 99 7.68 -7.61 8.97
C LEU A 99 8.29 -7.66 10.38
N ARG A 100 7.49 -7.80 11.43
CA ARG A 100 8.01 -7.98 12.80
C ARG A 100 8.87 -9.23 12.90
N ALA A 101 8.41 -10.36 12.37
CA ALA A 101 9.20 -11.59 12.35
C ALA A 101 10.50 -11.42 11.56
N TYR A 102 10.42 -10.75 10.40
CA TYR A 102 11.58 -10.44 9.56
C TYR A 102 12.59 -9.54 10.29
N LEU A 103 12.14 -8.43 10.89
CA LEU A 103 12.98 -7.52 11.66
C LEU A 103 13.68 -8.22 12.82
N LYS A 104 12.96 -9.09 13.55
CA LYS A 104 13.55 -9.90 14.63
C LYS A 104 14.61 -10.86 14.10
N SER A 105 14.42 -11.47 12.93
CA SER A 105 15.43 -12.32 12.30
C SER A 105 16.70 -11.57 11.91
N LYS A 106 16.61 -10.24 11.71
CA LYS A 106 17.74 -9.34 11.48
C LYS A 106 18.33 -8.74 12.77
N GLY A 107 17.89 -9.21 13.93
CA GLY A 107 18.41 -8.80 15.25
C GLY A 107 17.78 -7.52 15.83
N VAL A 108 16.70 -7.00 15.24
CA VAL A 108 15.95 -5.88 15.81
C VAL A 108 15.18 -6.36 17.03
N LYS A 109 15.31 -5.66 18.15
CA LYS A 109 14.65 -6.02 19.42
C LYS A 109 13.17 -5.62 19.39
N ASP A 110 12.32 -6.31 20.15
CA ASP A 110 10.90 -5.95 20.28
C ASP A 110 10.69 -4.51 20.79
N SER A 111 11.57 -4.02 21.66
CA SER A 111 11.56 -2.62 22.15
C SER A 111 11.84 -1.59 21.05
N ASP A 112 12.37 -2.00 19.92
CA ASP A 112 12.70 -1.18 18.77
C ASP A 112 11.67 -1.32 17.62
N ILE A 113 10.54 -1.98 17.89
CA ILE A 113 9.42 -2.13 16.97
C ILE A 113 8.14 -1.67 17.67
N ASP A 114 7.61 -0.53 17.24
CA ASP A 114 6.30 -0.03 17.66
C ASP A 114 5.25 -0.37 16.60
N GLU A 115 4.03 -0.70 17.01
CA GLU A 115 3.00 -1.16 16.08
C GLU A 115 1.67 -0.48 16.40
N LYS A 116 1.11 0.21 15.39
CA LYS A 116 -0.09 1.04 15.55
C LYS A 116 -1.08 0.78 14.41
N TYR A 117 -2.35 0.83 14.76
CA TYR A 117 -3.45 0.64 13.79
C TYR A 117 -4.53 1.69 13.95
N THR A 118 -5.13 2.08 12.83
CA THR A 118 -6.23 3.04 12.77
C THR A 118 -7.39 2.46 11.95
N PRO A 119 -8.65 2.79 12.24
CA PRO A 119 -9.76 2.35 11.40
C PRO A 119 -9.69 2.97 9.99
N PHE A 120 -10.44 2.40 9.05
CA PHE A 120 -10.65 3.04 7.75
C PHE A 120 -11.25 4.43 7.91
N GLY A 121 -10.78 5.40 7.11
CA GLY A 121 -11.25 6.79 7.16
C GLY A 121 -10.75 7.59 8.37
N HIS A 122 -9.79 7.06 9.13
CA HIS A 122 -9.19 7.79 10.25
C HIS A 122 -8.53 9.09 9.78
N SER A 123 -8.75 10.18 10.51
CA SER A 123 -8.30 11.52 10.11
C SER A 123 -7.52 12.28 11.18
N ASP A 124 -7.50 11.82 12.42
CA ASP A 124 -6.76 12.45 13.53
C ASP A 124 -5.47 11.70 13.85
N TYR A 125 -4.37 12.14 13.25
CA TYR A 125 -3.05 11.54 13.44
C TYR A 125 -2.16 12.26 14.44
N GLN A 126 -2.63 13.29 15.15
CA GLN A 126 -1.81 14.11 16.05
C GLN A 126 -1.10 13.25 17.12
N THR A 127 -1.83 12.43 17.82
CA THR A 127 -1.26 11.54 18.86
C THR A 127 -0.28 10.54 18.27
N ILE A 128 -0.63 9.90 17.14
CA ILE A 128 0.21 8.91 16.49
C ILE A 128 1.53 9.54 16.02
N VAL A 129 1.48 10.71 15.40
CA VAL A 129 2.67 11.43 14.94
C VAL A 129 3.52 11.92 16.11
N ALA A 130 2.90 12.38 17.21
CA ALA A 130 3.63 12.71 18.44
C ALA A 130 4.36 11.49 19.03
N ASP A 131 3.71 10.33 19.04
CA ASP A 131 4.32 9.07 19.48
C ASP A 131 5.49 8.66 18.57
N ILE A 132 5.33 8.76 17.25
CA ILE A 132 6.42 8.51 16.29
C ILE A 132 7.61 9.41 16.60
N LYS A 133 7.37 10.70 16.81
CA LYS A 133 8.41 11.68 17.15
C LYS A 133 9.12 11.32 18.46
N LYS A 134 8.37 10.94 19.49
CA LYS A 134 8.92 10.49 20.76
C LYS A 134 9.74 9.21 20.60
N PHE A 135 9.20 8.22 19.90
CA PHE A 135 9.88 6.95 19.66
C PHE A 135 11.19 7.14 18.89
N SER A 136 11.23 8.07 17.92
CA SER A 136 12.43 8.37 17.12
C SER A 136 13.58 8.98 17.91
N GLN A 137 13.33 9.53 19.09
CA GLN A 137 14.41 10.03 19.97
C GLN A 137 15.34 8.90 20.47
N GLY A 138 14.86 7.66 20.43
CA GLY A 138 15.65 6.48 20.83
C GLY A 138 16.69 6.00 19.80
N GLY A 139 16.73 6.60 18.61
CA GLY A 139 17.70 6.22 17.55
C GLY A 139 17.13 6.30 16.15
N LYS A 140 17.93 5.87 15.17
CA LYS A 140 17.55 5.87 13.74
C LYS A 140 16.27 5.08 13.49
N THR A 141 15.19 5.79 13.26
CA THR A 141 13.85 5.24 13.15
C THR A 141 13.29 5.42 11.74
N ALA A 142 12.58 4.42 11.24
CA ALA A 142 11.78 4.51 10.03
C ALA A 142 10.32 4.13 10.32
N VAL A 143 9.40 4.68 9.54
CA VAL A 143 7.97 4.32 9.57
C VAL A 143 7.65 3.48 8.34
N ILE A 144 7.02 2.34 8.56
CA ILE A 144 6.48 1.47 7.53
C ILE A 144 4.97 1.68 7.52
N SER A 145 4.46 2.29 6.45
CA SER A 145 3.04 2.63 6.34
C SER A 145 2.29 1.63 5.46
N THR A 146 1.37 0.92 6.07
CA THR A 146 0.34 0.10 5.42
C THR A 146 -1.05 0.77 5.56
N ILE A 147 -1.07 2.11 5.65
CA ILE A 147 -2.31 2.89 5.61
C ILE A 147 -2.86 2.85 4.20
N ASN A 148 -4.17 2.62 4.06
CA ASN A 148 -4.86 2.57 2.78
C ASN A 148 -5.87 3.72 2.63
N GLY A 149 -6.01 4.20 1.38
CA GLY A 149 -7.03 5.16 0.98
C GLY A 149 -6.82 6.55 1.56
N ASP A 150 -7.94 7.26 1.75
CA ASP A 150 -7.97 8.69 2.09
C ASP A 150 -7.28 9.05 3.42
N SER A 151 -7.09 8.07 4.32
CA SER A 151 -6.36 8.26 5.57
C SER A 151 -4.88 8.61 5.39
N ASN A 152 -4.31 8.40 4.21
CA ASN A 152 -2.95 8.85 3.89
C ASN A 152 -2.83 10.39 3.90
N VAL A 153 -3.85 11.10 3.42
CA VAL A 153 -3.84 12.58 3.34
C VAL A 153 -3.64 13.22 4.73
N PRO A 154 -4.51 12.95 5.73
CA PRO A 154 -4.34 13.52 7.06
C PRO A 154 -3.06 13.02 7.77
N PHE A 155 -2.63 11.79 7.54
CA PHE A 155 -1.37 11.30 8.10
C PHE A 155 -0.18 12.12 7.61
N TYR A 156 -0.01 12.30 6.31
CA TYR A 156 1.10 13.07 5.76
C TYR A 156 1.02 14.56 6.09
N LYS A 157 -0.18 15.11 6.14
CA LYS A 157 -0.39 16.50 6.60
C LYS A 157 0.14 16.68 8.02
N GLU A 158 -0.23 15.78 8.93
CA GLU A 158 0.20 15.86 10.32
C GLU A 158 1.70 15.59 10.49
N LEU A 159 2.26 14.67 9.71
CA LEU A 159 3.70 14.41 9.67
C LEU A 159 4.48 15.69 9.30
N GLY A 160 3.99 16.41 8.28
CA GLY A 160 4.54 17.71 7.88
C GLY A 160 4.40 18.78 8.96
N ASN A 161 3.22 18.90 9.60
CA ASN A 161 2.95 19.83 10.69
C ASN A 161 3.89 19.61 11.88
N ALA A 162 4.16 18.36 12.23
CA ALA A 162 5.08 17.99 13.31
C ALA A 162 6.56 18.22 12.97
N GLY A 163 6.87 18.60 11.72
CA GLY A 163 8.21 18.84 11.24
C GLY A 163 9.07 17.59 11.11
N LEU A 164 8.47 16.41 11.02
CA LEU A 164 9.17 15.15 10.78
C LEU A 164 9.57 15.06 9.30
N LYS A 165 10.86 15.19 9.04
CA LYS A 165 11.42 15.14 7.69
C LYS A 165 11.96 13.75 7.37
N ALA A 166 11.96 13.40 6.11
CA ALA A 166 12.45 12.11 5.64
C ALA A 166 13.90 11.81 6.04
N LYS A 167 14.76 12.84 6.12
CA LYS A 167 16.16 12.69 6.57
C LYS A 167 16.27 12.26 8.03
N ASP A 168 15.27 12.55 8.87
CA ASP A 168 15.25 12.29 10.30
C ASP A 168 14.46 11.00 10.62
N VAL A 169 13.28 10.87 10.01
CA VAL A 169 12.35 9.73 10.15
C VAL A 169 11.75 9.41 8.79
N PRO A 170 12.42 8.63 7.93
CA PRO A 170 11.86 8.25 6.65
C PRO A 170 10.59 7.42 6.83
N VAL A 171 9.59 7.69 5.99
CA VAL A 171 8.40 6.87 5.83
C VAL A 171 8.51 6.14 4.49
N VAL A 172 8.23 4.83 4.47
CA VAL A 172 7.92 4.10 3.25
C VAL A 172 6.46 3.67 3.28
N ALA A 173 5.72 4.00 2.23
CA ALA A 173 4.31 3.63 2.06
C ALA A 173 4.16 2.56 0.99
N PHE A 174 3.16 1.67 1.18
CA PHE A 174 2.87 0.58 0.25
C PHE A 174 1.59 0.79 -0.57
N SER A 175 0.87 1.88 -0.31
CA SER A 175 -0.37 2.23 -0.99
C SER A 175 -0.45 3.74 -1.21
N VAL A 176 0.61 4.35 -1.72
CA VAL A 176 0.67 5.77 -2.07
C VAL A 176 1.29 5.90 -3.45
N GLY A 177 0.53 6.41 -4.39
CA GLY A 177 0.96 6.79 -5.72
C GLY A 177 0.66 8.26 -6.00
N GLU A 178 0.60 8.62 -7.27
CA GLU A 178 0.37 10.01 -7.69
C GLU A 178 -1.03 10.51 -7.32
N GLU A 179 -2.05 9.63 -7.29
CA GLU A 179 -3.43 10.00 -6.95
C GLU A 179 -3.57 10.40 -5.49
N GLU A 180 -2.97 9.64 -4.56
CA GLU A 180 -3.03 9.90 -3.11
C GLU A 180 -2.34 11.21 -2.73
N LEU A 181 -1.41 11.69 -3.56
CA LEU A 181 -0.70 12.95 -3.34
C LEU A 181 -1.47 14.18 -3.85
N ARG A 182 -2.58 13.99 -4.57
CA ARG A 182 -3.41 15.11 -5.05
C ARG A 182 -4.05 15.83 -3.88
N GLY A 183 -3.95 17.16 -3.89
CA GLY A 183 -4.50 17.97 -2.81
C GLY A 183 -3.71 18.01 -1.51
N VAL A 184 -2.52 17.36 -1.48
CA VAL A 184 -1.59 17.41 -0.35
C VAL A 184 -0.46 18.41 -0.65
N ASP A 185 -0.05 19.21 0.33
CA ASP A 185 1.22 19.94 0.22
C ASP A 185 2.38 18.92 0.27
N THR A 186 2.99 18.68 -0.87
CA THR A 186 4.06 17.69 -1.02
C THR A 186 5.45 18.21 -0.60
N LYS A 187 5.63 19.50 -0.37
CA LYS A 187 6.93 20.07 0.01
C LYS A 187 7.52 19.45 1.28
N PRO A 188 6.75 19.25 2.37
CA PRO A 188 7.27 18.59 3.57
C PRO A 188 7.57 17.10 3.37
N LEU A 189 7.03 16.49 2.29
CA LEU A 189 7.10 15.05 2.05
C LEU A 189 8.30 14.63 1.20
N VAL A 190 9.07 15.59 0.70
CA VAL A 190 10.22 15.30 -0.15
C VAL A 190 11.23 14.41 0.58
N GLY A 191 11.55 13.27 -0.06
CA GLY A 191 12.48 12.28 0.47
C GLY A 191 11.81 11.09 1.19
N HIS A 192 10.51 11.17 1.54
CA HIS A 192 9.75 9.97 1.90
C HIS A 192 9.58 9.06 0.69
N LEU A 193 9.34 7.78 0.93
CA LEU A 193 9.39 6.73 -0.08
C LEU A 193 8.02 6.09 -0.29
N ALA A 194 7.79 5.61 -1.48
CA ALA A 194 6.71 4.70 -1.80
C ALA A 194 7.29 3.46 -2.50
N ALA A 195 6.75 2.30 -2.16
CA ALA A 195 7.10 1.04 -2.81
C ALA A 195 5.79 0.40 -3.29
N TRP A 196 5.51 0.51 -4.58
CA TRP A 196 4.29 -0.01 -5.20
C TRP A 196 4.58 -0.62 -6.57
N ASN A 197 3.57 -1.27 -7.16
CA ASN A 197 3.76 -2.01 -8.42
C ASN A 197 3.89 -1.11 -9.65
N TYR A 198 3.30 0.10 -9.60
CA TYR A 198 3.25 1.01 -10.74
C TYR A 198 3.27 2.47 -10.28
N PHE A 199 4.00 3.29 -11.04
CA PHE A 199 3.95 4.76 -10.94
C PHE A 199 3.89 5.35 -12.36
N MET A 200 2.89 6.18 -12.63
CA MET A 200 2.71 6.82 -13.93
C MET A 200 3.90 7.73 -14.31
N SER A 201 4.59 8.28 -13.31
CA SER A 201 5.73 9.17 -13.48
C SER A 201 7.03 8.47 -13.92
N ILE A 202 7.08 7.15 -13.97
CA ILE A 202 8.25 6.39 -14.43
C ILE A 202 8.52 6.68 -15.91
N LYS A 203 9.75 7.11 -16.21
CA LYS A 203 10.21 7.48 -17.55
C LYS A 203 10.93 6.31 -18.21
N ASN A 204 10.18 5.45 -18.88
CA ASN A 204 10.71 4.43 -19.78
C ASN A 204 9.79 4.26 -21.00
N PRO A 205 10.27 3.62 -22.09
CA PRO A 205 9.49 3.43 -23.32
C PRO A 205 8.20 2.62 -23.10
N GLU A 206 8.25 1.61 -22.25
CA GLU A 206 7.12 0.70 -21.94
C GLU A 206 5.98 1.48 -21.28
N ASN A 207 6.29 2.28 -20.28
CA ASN A 207 5.30 3.11 -19.59
C ASN A 207 4.72 4.19 -20.52
N THR A 208 5.56 4.82 -21.32
CA THR A 208 5.11 5.80 -22.33
C THR A 208 4.12 5.17 -23.30
N ALA A 209 4.41 3.97 -23.82
CA ALA A 209 3.52 3.24 -24.71
C ALA A 209 2.23 2.81 -24.00
N PHE A 210 2.31 2.38 -22.74
CA PHE A 210 1.15 2.00 -21.94
C PHE A 210 0.21 3.20 -21.69
N ILE A 211 0.75 4.33 -21.24
CA ILE A 211 -0.02 5.57 -21.01
C ILE A 211 -0.74 6.00 -22.29
N LYS A 212 -0.04 5.94 -23.45
CA LYS A 212 -0.66 6.26 -24.73
C LYS A 212 -1.82 5.32 -25.07
N LYS A 213 -1.63 4.00 -24.94
CA LYS A 213 -2.69 3.01 -25.18
C LYS A 213 -3.91 3.25 -24.28
N TRP A 214 -3.68 3.52 -23.00
CA TRP A 214 -4.76 3.83 -22.08
C TRP A 214 -5.51 5.10 -22.49
N SER A 215 -4.79 6.17 -22.78
CA SER A 215 -5.39 7.46 -23.16
C SER A 215 -6.23 7.33 -24.44
N ASP A 216 -5.73 6.62 -25.46
CA ASP A 216 -6.45 6.37 -26.70
C ASP A 216 -7.72 5.55 -26.45
N TYR A 217 -7.63 4.49 -25.66
CA TYR A 217 -8.78 3.65 -25.27
C TYR A 217 -9.81 4.44 -24.47
N ALA A 218 -9.39 5.15 -23.44
CA ALA A 218 -10.26 5.92 -22.58
C ALA A 218 -11.00 7.04 -23.35
N LYS A 219 -10.31 7.68 -24.29
CA LYS A 219 -10.92 8.66 -25.22
C LYS A 219 -11.95 8.00 -26.14
N ALA A 220 -11.61 6.86 -26.76
CA ALA A 220 -12.50 6.15 -27.66
C ALA A 220 -13.77 5.63 -26.95
N LYS A 221 -13.65 5.28 -25.67
CA LYS A 221 -14.76 4.78 -24.84
C LYS A 221 -15.47 5.85 -24.02
N ASN A 222 -15.08 7.13 -24.15
CA ASN A 222 -15.62 8.24 -23.34
C ASN A 222 -15.58 7.98 -21.83
N ILE A 223 -14.49 7.39 -21.34
CA ILE A 223 -14.35 7.12 -19.88
C ILE A 223 -14.22 8.46 -19.16
N ALA A 224 -15.15 8.72 -18.23
CA ALA A 224 -15.18 9.95 -17.46
C ALA A 224 -13.93 10.10 -16.56
N GLY A 225 -13.39 11.33 -16.49
CA GLY A 225 -12.28 11.65 -15.59
C GLY A 225 -10.89 11.16 -16.05
N HIS A 226 -10.77 10.44 -17.16
CA HIS A 226 -9.49 9.88 -17.59
C HIS A 226 -8.39 10.91 -17.91
N LYS A 227 -8.76 12.17 -18.15
CA LYS A 227 -7.82 13.27 -18.43
C LYS A 227 -7.27 13.91 -17.15
N ASP A 228 -8.02 13.79 -16.07
CA ASP A 228 -7.81 14.57 -14.86
C ASP A 228 -7.20 13.75 -13.71
N LYS A 229 -7.09 12.44 -13.91
CA LYS A 229 -6.57 11.51 -12.91
C LYS A 229 -5.35 10.76 -13.41
N PRO A 230 -4.29 10.63 -12.62
CA PRO A 230 -3.18 9.76 -12.95
C PRO A 230 -3.63 8.29 -13.00
N LEU A 231 -2.89 7.47 -13.74
CA LEU A 231 -3.02 6.02 -13.63
C LEU A 231 -2.40 5.56 -12.32
N THR A 232 -3.08 4.66 -11.64
CA THR A 232 -2.62 4.07 -10.37
C THR A 232 -2.66 2.55 -10.43
N ASN A 233 -2.27 1.90 -9.35
CA ASN A 233 -2.41 0.45 -9.20
C ASN A 233 -3.85 -0.01 -8.91
N ASP A 234 -4.74 0.90 -8.58
CA ASP A 234 -6.10 0.61 -8.13
C ASP A 234 -7.11 0.65 -9.28
#